data_411daecb19e50aba91db7a5dddc152f2
#
_entry.id   411daecb19e50aba91db7a5dddc152f2
#
_cell.length_a   1.000
_cell.length_b   1.000
_cell.length_c   1.000
_cell.angle_alpha   90.00
_cell.angle_beta   90.00
_cell.angle_gamma   90.00
#
_symmetry.space_group_name_H-M   'P 1'
#
loop_
_entity.id
_entity.type
_entity.pdbx_description
1 polymer ?
#
loop_
_entity_poly.entity_id
_entity_poly.type
_entity_poly.pdbx_seq_one_letter_code
_entity_poly.pdbx_strand_id
1 'polypeptide(L)'
;MRRTPSPARIYVGDYDDCSDADIVCICAGAAQAPGETRLDLIDKNLRIFRDIVSKVMASGFDGIFLVASNPVDVLSYAVLRFSGLPKERVIGSGTILDSARFRVCLGNEFDVAPWSVDAMMIGEHGDSIIALWSTANIAGMSVQKMLEQSEDGQARMDKIYTTVRNAAYEVIAAKGSTSHGIGMGLSRISNAILHNQGVVLPVSTLLEGEFGQNGVYIGVPTVVNRQGAVRIIDLQLSDDETERFARSAELLKSYQRKVDEMVG
;
A
#
# COMPACT_ATOMS: atom_id res chain seq x y z
N MET A 1 7.98 -17.02 25.76
CA MET A 1 8.28 -17.24 24.33
C MET A 1 7.16 -18.09 23.75
N ARG A 2 6.27 -17.53 22.90
CA ARG A 2 5.19 -18.32 22.25
C ARG A 2 5.81 -19.17 21.15
N ARG A 3 5.65 -20.49 21.23
CA ARG A 3 6.05 -21.39 20.14
C ARG A 3 5.16 -21.11 18.93
N THR A 4 5.74 -20.56 17.87
CA THR A 4 5.05 -20.52 16.57
C THR A 4 5.05 -21.94 15.98
N PRO A 5 4.02 -22.35 15.24
CA PRO A 5 4.01 -23.67 14.58
C PRO A 5 5.04 -23.75 13.43
N SER A 6 5.73 -22.67 13.12
CA SER A 6 6.78 -22.59 12.11
C SER A 6 8.15 -22.92 12.73
N PRO A 7 9.08 -23.60 12.03
CA PRO A 7 10.46 -23.80 12.45
C PRO A 7 11.28 -22.49 12.44
N ALA A 8 10.68 -21.33 12.23
CA ALA A 8 11.35 -20.04 12.17
C ALA A 8 12.02 -19.69 13.49
N ARG A 9 13.27 -19.25 13.41
CA ARG A 9 14.01 -18.68 14.53
C ARG A 9 13.64 -17.20 14.67
N ILE A 10 13.15 -16.81 15.84
CA ILE A 10 12.80 -15.42 16.18
C ILE A 10 13.74 -14.94 17.27
N TYR A 11 14.44 -13.84 17.05
CA TYR A 11 15.38 -13.24 17.98
C TYR A 11 15.35 -11.70 17.89
N VAL A 12 15.90 -11.04 18.89
CA VAL A 12 16.15 -9.59 18.86
C VAL A 12 17.51 -9.40 18.20
N GLY A 13 17.52 -8.64 17.12
CA GLY A 13 18.71 -8.29 16.35
C GLY A 13 19.03 -6.80 16.43
N ASP A 14 20.08 -6.40 15.75
CA ASP A 14 20.44 -5.01 15.50
C ASP A 14 20.55 -4.72 13.99
N TYR A 15 21.09 -3.54 13.63
CA TYR A 15 21.17 -3.17 12.22
C TYR A 15 22.20 -3.98 11.42
N ASP A 16 23.20 -4.57 12.08
CA ASP A 16 24.21 -5.41 11.40
C ASP A 16 23.59 -6.73 10.90
N ASP A 17 22.55 -7.22 11.58
CA ASP A 17 21.76 -8.38 11.13
C ASP A 17 21.00 -8.14 9.82
N CYS A 18 20.90 -6.88 9.36
CA CYS A 18 20.25 -6.58 8.09
C CYS A 18 21.12 -6.92 6.86
N SER A 19 22.42 -7.16 7.04
CA SER A 19 23.38 -7.35 5.94
C SER A 19 23.04 -8.49 4.98
N ASP A 20 22.44 -9.56 5.47
CA ASP A 20 22.02 -10.75 4.70
C ASP A 20 20.49 -10.95 4.65
N ALA A 21 19.72 -9.95 5.07
CA ALA A 21 18.27 -10.02 5.08
C ALA A 21 17.69 -9.91 3.67
N ASP A 22 16.76 -10.79 3.30
CA ASP A 22 15.98 -10.70 2.05
C ASP A 22 15.01 -9.51 2.08
N ILE A 23 14.43 -9.21 3.26
CA ILE A 23 13.41 -8.16 3.43
C ILE A 23 13.64 -7.41 4.74
N VAL A 24 13.70 -6.10 4.68
CA VAL A 24 13.59 -5.21 5.85
C VAL A 24 12.22 -4.54 5.83
N CYS A 25 11.37 -4.88 6.81
CA CYS A 25 10.03 -4.31 6.93
C CYS A 25 10.04 -3.14 7.93
N ILE A 26 9.78 -1.92 7.45
CA ILE A 26 9.74 -0.73 8.30
C ILE A 26 8.30 -0.48 8.78
N CYS A 27 8.09 -0.75 10.08
CA CYS A 27 6.82 -0.49 10.79
C CYS A 27 6.96 0.63 11.82
N ALA A 28 8.12 1.29 11.88
CA ALA A 28 8.42 2.38 12.80
C ALA A 28 7.80 3.69 12.31
N GLY A 29 7.44 4.56 13.24
CA GLY A 29 6.93 5.90 12.93
C GLY A 29 6.26 6.54 14.13
N ALA A 30 6.18 7.86 14.13
CA ALA A 30 5.43 8.62 15.11
C ALA A 30 3.94 8.60 14.76
N ALA A 31 3.07 8.52 15.78
CA ALA A 31 1.65 8.76 15.62
C ALA A 31 1.39 10.27 15.54
N GLN A 32 0.34 10.68 14.86
CA GLN A 32 -0.11 12.07 14.80
C GLN A 32 -0.57 12.52 16.19
N ALA A 33 -0.02 13.63 16.68
CA ALA A 33 -0.43 14.20 17.95
C ALA A 33 -1.68 15.09 17.77
N PRO A 34 -2.47 15.32 18.84
CA PRO A 34 -3.59 16.26 18.80
C PRO A 34 -3.12 17.65 18.38
N GLY A 35 -3.73 18.23 17.34
CA GLY A 35 -3.38 19.56 16.80
C GLY A 35 -2.20 19.55 15.82
N GLU A 36 -1.55 18.42 15.59
CA GLU A 36 -0.48 18.29 14.60
C GLU A 36 -1.05 18.20 13.19
N THR A 37 -0.44 18.91 12.25
CA THR A 37 -0.83 18.81 10.83
C THR A 37 -0.26 17.54 10.18
N ARG A 38 -0.82 17.15 9.03
CA ARG A 38 -0.29 16.03 8.23
C ARG A 38 1.16 16.31 7.78
N LEU A 39 1.50 17.56 7.51
CA LEU A 39 2.85 17.95 7.09
C LEU A 39 3.86 17.83 8.23
N ASP A 40 3.48 18.23 9.46
CA ASP A 40 4.34 18.06 10.64
C ASP A 40 4.62 16.58 10.92
N LEU A 41 3.61 15.72 10.75
CA LEU A 41 3.77 14.28 10.89
C LEU A 41 4.72 13.71 9.84
N ILE A 42 4.62 14.18 8.59
CA ILE A 42 5.54 13.80 7.51
C ILE A 42 6.97 14.17 7.88
N ASP A 43 7.25 15.41 8.25
CA ASP A 43 8.59 15.89 8.61
C ASP A 43 9.21 15.07 9.75
N LYS A 44 8.41 14.76 10.78
CA LYS A 44 8.84 13.92 11.89
C LYS A 44 9.21 12.50 11.44
N ASN A 45 8.36 11.88 10.64
CA ASN A 45 8.59 10.53 10.15
C ASN A 45 9.74 10.45 9.13
N LEU A 46 9.94 11.46 8.30
CA LEU A 46 11.08 11.52 7.39
C LEU A 46 12.42 11.46 8.12
N ARG A 47 12.56 12.17 9.27
CA ARG A 47 13.77 12.11 10.10
C ARG A 47 14.01 10.71 10.68
N ILE A 48 12.94 10.06 11.17
CA ILE A 48 13.00 8.69 11.67
C ILE A 48 13.43 7.73 10.56
N PHE A 49 12.81 7.83 9.39
CA PHE A 49 13.09 6.98 8.24
C PHE A 49 14.51 7.16 7.71
N ARG A 50 14.99 8.40 7.64
CA ARG A 50 16.36 8.70 7.23
C ARG A 50 17.39 8.02 8.17
N ASP A 51 17.19 8.08 9.48
CA ASP A 51 18.05 7.41 10.45
C ASP A 51 18.03 5.89 10.30
N ILE A 52 16.83 5.29 10.19
CA ILE A 52 16.66 3.83 10.01
C ILE A 52 17.31 3.38 8.71
N VAL A 53 16.95 4.00 7.58
CA VAL A 53 17.46 3.60 6.26
C VAL A 53 18.97 3.76 6.18
N SER A 54 19.54 4.85 6.72
CA SER A 54 20.99 5.04 6.76
C SER A 54 21.72 3.93 7.52
N LYS A 55 21.18 3.50 8.65
CA LYS A 55 21.76 2.41 9.46
C LYS A 55 21.64 1.04 8.76
N VAL A 56 20.47 0.77 8.17
CA VAL A 56 20.26 -0.45 7.38
C VAL A 56 21.22 -0.50 6.19
N MET A 57 21.34 0.59 5.44
CA MET A 57 22.25 0.64 4.28
C MET A 57 23.73 0.54 4.70
N ALA A 58 24.11 1.08 5.87
CA ALA A 58 25.45 0.97 6.40
C ALA A 58 25.87 -0.49 6.74
N SER A 59 24.90 -1.39 7.00
CA SER A 59 25.17 -2.82 7.19
C SER A 59 25.57 -3.56 5.91
N GLY A 60 25.38 -2.95 4.74
CA GLY A 60 25.59 -3.60 3.45
C GLY A 60 24.32 -4.27 2.88
N PHE A 61 23.15 -3.92 3.41
CA PHE A 61 21.86 -4.46 2.95
C PHE A 61 21.63 -4.25 1.43
N ASP A 62 21.28 -5.33 0.75
CA ASP A 62 20.96 -5.36 -0.69
C ASP A 62 19.64 -6.14 -0.97
N GLY A 63 18.74 -6.19 0.01
CA GLY A 63 17.43 -6.82 -0.08
C GLY A 63 16.32 -5.87 -0.53
N ILE A 64 15.11 -6.12 -0.06
CA ILE A 64 13.91 -5.36 -0.38
C ILE A 64 13.41 -4.63 0.87
N PHE A 65 13.23 -3.32 0.78
CA PHE A 65 12.47 -2.57 1.78
C PHE A 65 10.96 -2.75 1.57
N LEU A 66 10.26 -3.11 2.63
CA LEU A 66 8.80 -3.17 2.69
C LEU A 66 8.30 -2.15 3.71
N VAL A 67 7.62 -1.11 3.26
CA VAL A 67 7.18 0.01 4.09
C VAL A 67 5.71 -0.17 4.49
N ALA A 68 5.43 -0.07 5.79
CA ALA A 68 4.09 -0.19 6.35
C ALA A 68 3.60 1.02 7.14
N SER A 69 4.48 1.97 7.45
CA SER A 69 4.14 3.16 8.24
C SER A 69 3.47 4.23 7.38
N ASN A 70 2.53 4.97 7.97
CA ASN A 70 1.83 6.05 7.30
C ASN A 70 2.51 7.42 7.48
N PRO A 71 2.42 8.28 6.43
CA PRO A 71 1.78 8.07 5.12
C PRO A 71 2.65 7.20 4.19
N VAL A 72 2.17 5.99 3.89
CA VAL A 72 2.98 4.91 3.29
C VAL A 72 3.57 5.28 1.93
N ASP A 73 2.82 5.97 1.08
CA ASP A 73 3.29 6.34 -0.27
C ASP A 73 4.46 7.33 -0.20
N VAL A 74 4.34 8.35 0.66
CA VAL A 74 5.39 9.36 0.87
C VAL A 74 6.62 8.74 1.53
N LEU A 75 6.43 7.88 2.54
CA LEU A 75 7.54 7.22 3.24
C LEU A 75 8.23 6.17 2.37
N SER A 76 7.52 5.50 1.48
CA SER A 76 8.13 4.61 0.48
C SER A 76 9.00 5.38 -0.51
N TYR A 77 8.53 6.54 -0.99
CA TYR A 77 9.34 7.44 -1.79
C TYR A 77 10.60 7.91 -1.04
N ALA A 78 10.44 8.25 0.24
CA ALA A 78 11.59 8.64 1.07
C ALA A 78 12.62 7.50 1.21
N VAL A 79 12.17 6.25 1.41
CA VAL A 79 13.07 5.09 1.47
C VAL A 79 13.83 4.93 0.15
N LEU A 80 13.16 5.07 -1.00
CA LEU A 80 13.84 5.05 -2.30
C LEU A 80 14.95 6.11 -2.37
N ARG A 81 14.61 7.35 -2.00
CA ARG A 81 15.56 8.48 -2.08
C ARG A 81 16.72 8.37 -1.09
N PHE A 82 16.49 7.82 0.10
CA PHE A 82 17.51 7.65 1.14
C PHE A 82 18.39 6.43 0.92
N SER A 83 17.84 5.33 0.38
CA SER A 83 18.59 4.09 0.18
C SER A 83 19.42 4.08 -1.10
N GLY A 84 18.96 4.76 -2.15
CA GLY A 84 19.54 4.68 -3.48
C GLY A 84 19.35 3.32 -4.18
N LEU A 85 18.52 2.43 -3.61
CA LEU A 85 18.22 1.14 -4.23
C LEU A 85 17.38 1.32 -5.50
N PRO A 86 17.38 0.32 -6.41
CA PRO A 86 16.44 0.29 -7.53
C PRO A 86 14.98 0.33 -7.04
N LYS A 87 14.09 0.97 -7.81
CA LYS A 87 12.68 1.16 -7.44
C LYS A 87 11.93 -0.15 -7.14
N GLU A 88 12.31 -1.22 -7.82
CA GLU A 88 11.74 -2.55 -7.63
C GLU A 88 11.97 -3.09 -6.22
N ARG A 89 13.04 -2.64 -5.55
CA ARG A 89 13.44 -3.07 -4.20
C ARG A 89 12.89 -2.21 -3.08
N VAL A 90 12.01 -1.26 -3.40
CA VAL A 90 11.31 -0.45 -2.38
C VAL A 90 9.81 -0.55 -2.63
N ILE A 91 9.11 -1.21 -1.71
CA ILE A 91 7.68 -1.51 -1.84
C ILE A 91 6.96 -0.91 -0.64
N GLY A 92 5.96 -0.05 -0.89
CA GLY A 92 5.00 0.32 0.14
C GLY A 92 3.84 -0.68 0.20
N SER A 93 3.29 -0.91 1.38
CA SER A 93 2.10 -1.77 1.52
C SER A 93 0.92 -1.28 0.69
N GLY A 94 0.89 -0.01 0.32
CA GLY A 94 -0.09 0.59 -0.58
C GLY A 94 -1.53 0.33 -0.14
N THR A 95 -2.36 0.00 -1.08
CA THR A 95 -3.79 -0.23 -0.90
C THR A 95 -4.17 -1.70 -0.75
N ILE A 96 -3.22 -2.57 -0.33
CA ILE A 96 -3.45 -4.01 -0.19
C ILE A 96 -4.57 -4.33 0.80
N LEU A 97 -4.61 -3.61 1.93
CA LEU A 97 -5.62 -3.81 2.96
C LEU A 97 -6.98 -3.27 2.52
N ASP A 98 -7.00 -2.13 1.87
CA ASP A 98 -8.23 -1.50 1.35
C ASP A 98 -8.85 -2.37 0.25
N SER A 99 -8.02 -2.91 -0.64
CA SER A 99 -8.47 -3.86 -1.66
C SER A 99 -9.01 -5.16 -1.06
N ALA A 100 -8.42 -5.65 0.03
CA ALA A 100 -8.96 -6.80 0.74
C ALA A 100 -10.33 -6.50 1.36
N ARG A 101 -10.50 -5.32 1.97
CA ARG A 101 -11.78 -4.85 2.52
C ARG A 101 -12.83 -4.66 1.41
N PHE A 102 -12.42 -4.09 0.28
CA PHE A 102 -13.30 -3.91 -0.88
C PHE A 102 -13.85 -5.25 -1.36
N ARG A 103 -12.98 -6.27 -1.52
CA ARG A 103 -13.42 -7.63 -1.86
C ARG A 103 -14.35 -8.25 -0.81
N VAL A 104 -14.13 -7.99 0.48
CA VAL A 104 -15.04 -8.45 1.54
C VAL A 104 -16.41 -7.78 1.43
N CYS A 105 -16.45 -6.46 1.22
CA CYS A 105 -17.71 -5.74 1.04
C CYS A 105 -18.49 -6.25 -0.17
N LEU A 106 -17.81 -6.45 -1.31
CA LEU A 106 -18.43 -6.99 -2.52
C LEU A 106 -18.85 -8.46 -2.33
N GLY A 107 -18.04 -9.27 -1.64
CA GLY A 107 -18.39 -10.64 -1.33
C GLY A 107 -19.69 -10.74 -0.51
N ASN A 108 -19.83 -9.87 0.51
CA ASN A 108 -21.05 -9.78 1.31
C ASN A 108 -22.25 -9.27 0.49
N GLU A 109 -22.01 -8.33 -0.43
CA GLU A 109 -23.03 -7.74 -1.29
C GLU A 109 -23.66 -8.76 -2.24
N PHE A 110 -22.85 -9.70 -2.74
CA PHE A 110 -23.26 -10.69 -3.75
C PHE A 110 -23.35 -12.12 -3.18
N ASP A 111 -23.24 -12.29 -1.87
CA ASP A 111 -23.25 -13.59 -1.17
C ASP A 111 -22.24 -14.60 -1.77
N VAL A 112 -21.02 -14.09 -2.00
CA VAL A 112 -19.89 -14.92 -2.48
C VAL A 112 -18.66 -14.74 -1.60
N ALA A 113 -17.78 -15.74 -1.61
CA ALA A 113 -16.53 -15.64 -0.88
C ALA A 113 -15.64 -14.51 -1.43
N PRO A 114 -14.98 -13.70 -0.58
CA PRO A 114 -14.15 -12.56 -1.01
C PRO A 114 -13.02 -12.93 -2.01
N TRP A 115 -12.52 -14.14 -1.98
CA TRP A 115 -11.51 -14.63 -2.94
C TRP A 115 -12.07 -14.96 -4.32
N SER A 116 -13.40 -14.98 -4.48
CA SER A 116 -14.07 -15.11 -5.78
C SER A 116 -14.33 -13.75 -6.43
N VAL A 117 -14.00 -12.66 -5.73
CA VAL A 117 -14.13 -11.29 -6.21
C VAL A 117 -12.77 -10.79 -6.68
N ASP A 118 -12.68 -10.40 -7.94
CA ASP A 118 -11.52 -9.69 -8.48
C ASP A 118 -11.82 -8.19 -8.47
N ALA A 119 -11.26 -7.49 -7.50
CA ALA A 119 -11.47 -6.06 -7.31
C ALA A 119 -10.31 -5.44 -6.54
N MET A 120 -9.96 -4.21 -6.89
CA MET A 120 -8.84 -3.46 -6.28
C MET A 120 -9.23 -2.03 -5.97
N MET A 121 -8.56 -1.49 -4.95
CA MET A 121 -8.48 -0.06 -4.69
C MET A 121 -7.09 0.41 -5.12
N ILE A 122 -7.00 1.59 -5.74
CA ILE A 122 -5.74 2.21 -6.16
C ILE A 122 -5.64 3.67 -5.69
N GLY A 123 -4.53 4.32 -5.97
CA GLY A 123 -4.32 5.70 -5.55
C GLY A 123 -3.58 5.82 -4.22
N GLU A 124 -3.66 6.96 -3.58
CA GLU A 124 -3.14 7.20 -2.24
C GLU A 124 -3.78 6.23 -1.24
N HIS A 125 -2.97 5.63 -0.36
CA HIS A 125 -3.52 4.99 0.83
C HIS A 125 -3.98 6.06 1.82
N GLY A 126 -5.17 6.60 1.62
CA GLY A 126 -5.74 7.71 2.37
C GLY A 126 -7.11 8.14 1.83
N ASP A 127 -7.45 9.41 2.03
CA ASP A 127 -8.78 9.94 1.70
C ASP A 127 -9.06 10.00 0.18
N SER A 128 -8.01 10.07 -0.65
CA SER A 128 -8.12 10.12 -2.12
C SER A 128 -8.02 8.76 -2.81
N ILE A 129 -8.19 7.66 -2.06
CA ILE A 129 -8.22 6.29 -2.58
C ILE A 129 -9.36 6.10 -3.61
N ILE A 130 -9.15 5.24 -4.58
CA ILE A 130 -10.10 5.02 -5.69
C ILE A 130 -10.48 3.53 -5.76
N ALA A 131 -11.78 3.24 -5.77
CA ALA A 131 -12.28 1.90 -6.08
C ALA A 131 -12.32 1.72 -7.61
N LEU A 132 -11.69 0.67 -8.11
CA LEU A 132 -11.72 0.32 -9.53
C LEU A 132 -13.01 -0.46 -9.84
N TRP A 133 -14.11 0.27 -10.01
CA TRP A 133 -15.41 -0.30 -10.38
C TRP A 133 -15.40 -0.84 -11.80
N SER A 134 -14.71 -0.14 -12.71
CA SER A 134 -14.65 -0.50 -14.13
C SER A 134 -14.07 -1.90 -14.38
N THR A 135 -13.15 -2.35 -13.51
CA THR A 135 -12.50 -3.66 -13.64
C THR A 135 -12.99 -4.69 -12.62
N ALA A 136 -13.78 -4.27 -11.61
CA ALA A 136 -14.29 -5.19 -10.60
C ALA A 136 -15.20 -6.25 -11.20
N ASN A 137 -14.93 -7.53 -10.92
CA ASN A 137 -15.70 -8.63 -11.47
C ASN A 137 -15.84 -9.82 -10.51
N ILE A 138 -16.87 -10.63 -10.75
CA ILE A 138 -17.11 -11.93 -10.11
C ILE A 138 -17.32 -12.93 -11.22
N ALA A 139 -16.44 -13.93 -11.33
CA ALA A 139 -16.49 -14.93 -12.41
C ALA A 139 -16.57 -14.30 -13.83
N GLY A 140 -15.91 -13.16 -14.06
CA GLY A 140 -15.91 -12.43 -15.31
C GLY A 140 -17.13 -11.52 -15.53
N MET A 141 -18.11 -11.50 -14.63
CA MET A 141 -19.26 -10.58 -14.69
C MET A 141 -18.89 -9.25 -14.02
N SER A 142 -19.12 -8.13 -14.70
CA SER A 142 -18.86 -6.80 -14.15
C SER A 142 -19.73 -6.51 -12.93
N VAL A 143 -19.10 -6.24 -11.79
CA VAL A 143 -19.76 -5.82 -10.54
C VAL A 143 -20.53 -4.53 -10.74
N GLN A 144 -19.94 -3.55 -11.43
CA GLN A 144 -20.60 -2.28 -11.72
C GLN A 144 -21.91 -2.49 -12.47
N LYS A 145 -21.91 -3.27 -13.56
CA LYS A 145 -23.11 -3.55 -14.33
C LYS A 145 -24.18 -4.32 -13.53
N MET A 146 -23.76 -5.23 -12.65
CA MET A 146 -24.72 -5.94 -11.79
C MET A 146 -25.40 -4.98 -10.78
N LEU A 147 -24.67 -4.01 -10.23
CA LEU A 147 -25.25 -3.02 -9.32
C LEU A 147 -26.14 -2.02 -10.07
N GLU A 148 -25.72 -1.53 -11.24
CA GLU A 148 -26.47 -0.58 -12.05
C GLU A 148 -27.85 -1.12 -12.53
N GLN A 149 -28.07 -2.43 -12.50
CA GLN A 149 -29.36 -3.04 -12.81
C GLN A 149 -30.44 -2.84 -11.71
N SER A 150 -30.03 -2.42 -10.50
CA SER A 150 -30.95 -2.11 -9.41
C SER A 150 -31.17 -0.61 -9.27
N GLU A 151 -32.35 -0.20 -8.84
CA GLU A 151 -32.70 1.22 -8.62
C GLU A 151 -31.80 1.90 -7.59
N ASP A 152 -31.28 1.14 -6.63
CA ASP A 152 -30.39 1.60 -5.56
C ASP A 152 -28.91 1.34 -5.83
N GLY A 153 -28.53 0.90 -7.02
CA GLY A 153 -27.17 0.46 -7.37
C GLY A 153 -26.09 1.50 -7.05
N GLN A 154 -26.32 2.77 -7.41
CA GLN A 154 -25.37 3.84 -7.10
C GLN A 154 -25.23 4.05 -5.58
N ALA A 155 -26.30 4.04 -4.83
CA ALA A 155 -26.28 4.19 -3.38
C ALA A 155 -25.52 3.05 -2.70
N ARG A 156 -25.64 1.82 -3.22
CA ARG A 156 -24.89 0.64 -2.76
C ARG A 156 -23.40 0.78 -3.05
N MET A 157 -23.01 1.23 -4.24
CA MET A 157 -21.62 1.52 -4.58
C MET A 157 -21.01 2.57 -3.65
N ASP A 158 -21.72 3.67 -3.41
CA ASP A 158 -21.28 4.75 -2.52
C ASP A 158 -21.12 4.28 -1.07
N LYS A 159 -22.05 3.45 -0.60
CA LYS A 159 -21.99 2.83 0.74
C LYS A 159 -20.76 1.92 0.87
N ILE A 160 -20.52 1.04 -0.11
CA ILE A 160 -19.37 0.13 -0.12
C ILE A 160 -18.07 0.94 -0.10
N TYR A 161 -17.93 1.91 -1.01
CA TYR A 161 -16.77 2.78 -1.08
C TYR A 161 -16.49 3.51 0.25
N THR A 162 -17.53 4.12 0.84
CA THR A 162 -17.43 4.85 2.10
C THR A 162 -17.04 3.93 3.25
N THR A 163 -17.60 2.73 3.32
CA THR A 163 -17.25 1.70 4.32
C THR A 163 -15.77 1.34 4.23
N VAL A 164 -15.25 1.07 3.04
CA VAL A 164 -13.84 0.72 2.86
C VAL A 164 -12.93 1.88 3.24
N ARG A 165 -13.20 3.09 2.72
CA ARG A 165 -12.40 4.29 2.98
C ARG A 165 -12.32 4.64 4.47
N ASN A 166 -13.43 4.51 5.20
CA ASN A 166 -13.52 4.90 6.60
C ASN A 166 -13.10 3.79 7.58
N ALA A 167 -12.88 2.55 7.12
CA ALA A 167 -12.61 1.40 7.97
C ALA A 167 -11.39 1.58 8.91
N ALA A 168 -10.36 2.32 8.48
CA ALA A 168 -9.20 2.60 9.32
C ALA A 168 -9.57 3.52 10.50
N TYR A 169 -10.38 4.55 10.26
CA TYR A 169 -10.85 5.47 11.30
C TYR A 169 -11.71 4.76 12.35
N GLU A 170 -12.60 3.85 11.92
CA GLU A 170 -13.43 3.05 12.83
C GLU A 170 -12.58 2.15 13.73
N VAL A 171 -11.56 1.47 13.14
CA VAL A 171 -10.65 0.61 13.91
C VAL A 171 -9.82 1.43 14.90
N ILE A 172 -9.31 2.61 14.50
CA ILE A 172 -8.55 3.49 15.39
C ILE A 172 -9.43 4.02 16.51
N ALA A 173 -10.66 4.44 16.23
CA ALA A 173 -11.62 4.90 17.24
C ALA A 173 -11.95 3.79 18.26
N ALA A 174 -12.04 2.53 17.81
CA ALA A 174 -12.41 1.41 18.67
C ALA A 174 -11.24 0.88 19.53
N LYS A 175 -9.99 0.87 19.04
CA LYS A 175 -8.86 0.25 19.75
C LYS A 175 -7.55 1.06 19.74
N GLY A 176 -7.57 2.30 19.28
CA GLY A 176 -6.43 3.22 19.29
C GLY A 176 -5.39 3.00 18.18
N SER A 177 -5.37 1.85 17.51
CA SER A 177 -4.39 1.57 16.45
C SER A 177 -4.85 0.47 15.50
N THR A 178 -4.26 0.43 14.31
CA THR A 178 -4.40 -0.66 13.34
C THR A 178 -3.13 -1.51 13.33
N SER A 179 -3.23 -2.83 13.41
CA SER A 179 -2.07 -3.73 13.40
C SER A 179 -2.33 -5.07 12.70
N HIS A 180 -3.41 -5.79 13.07
CA HIS A 180 -3.61 -7.15 12.58
C HIS A 180 -3.88 -7.21 11.07
N GLY A 181 -4.69 -6.31 10.54
CA GLY A 181 -4.99 -6.26 9.11
C GLY A 181 -3.75 -5.97 8.25
N ILE A 182 -2.98 -4.97 8.64
CA ILE A 182 -1.73 -4.66 7.90
C ILE A 182 -0.71 -5.78 8.04
N GLY A 183 -0.63 -6.45 9.20
CA GLY A 183 0.23 -7.63 9.36
C GLY A 183 -0.09 -8.76 8.37
N MET A 184 -1.38 -8.99 8.05
CA MET A 184 -1.79 -9.92 6.99
C MET A 184 -1.37 -9.45 5.60
N GLY A 185 -1.49 -8.14 5.32
CA GLY A 185 -1.03 -7.55 4.06
C GLY A 185 0.49 -7.72 3.87
N LEU A 186 1.26 -7.40 4.91
CA LEU A 186 2.72 -7.57 4.90
C LEU A 186 3.12 -9.04 4.71
N SER A 187 2.44 -9.95 5.40
CA SER A 187 2.64 -11.40 5.22
C SER A 187 2.37 -11.83 3.77
N ARG A 188 1.33 -11.28 3.13
CA ARG A 188 1.00 -11.59 1.73
C ARG A 188 2.08 -11.10 0.77
N ILE A 189 2.60 -9.87 0.96
CA ILE A 189 3.68 -9.29 0.14
C ILE A 189 4.98 -10.08 0.37
N SER A 190 5.35 -10.34 1.63
CA SER A 190 6.56 -11.10 1.97
C SER A 190 6.53 -12.52 1.39
N ASN A 191 5.36 -13.20 1.43
CA ASN A 191 5.19 -14.50 0.79
C ASN A 191 5.40 -14.43 -0.74
N ALA A 192 4.91 -13.39 -1.38
CA ALA A 192 5.09 -13.20 -2.82
C ALA A 192 6.58 -13.07 -3.19
N ILE A 193 7.35 -12.34 -2.38
CA ILE A 193 8.79 -12.14 -2.55
C ILE A 193 9.55 -13.43 -2.25
N LEU A 194 9.41 -13.98 -1.05
CA LEU A 194 10.20 -15.12 -0.58
C LEU A 194 9.95 -16.40 -1.39
N HIS A 195 8.74 -16.59 -1.91
CA HIS A 195 8.37 -17.75 -2.71
C HIS A 195 8.34 -17.48 -4.23
N ASN A 196 8.83 -16.31 -4.66
CA ASN A 196 8.91 -15.95 -6.09
C ASN A 196 7.58 -16.14 -6.85
N GLN A 197 6.45 -15.66 -6.26
CA GLN A 197 5.12 -16.03 -6.76
C GLN A 197 4.71 -15.32 -8.05
N GLY A 198 5.21 -14.13 -8.33
CA GLY A 198 4.82 -13.33 -9.50
C GLY A 198 3.34 -12.93 -9.50
N VAL A 199 2.80 -12.62 -8.33
CA VAL A 199 1.39 -12.25 -8.16
C VAL A 199 1.17 -10.76 -8.32
N VAL A 200 -0.02 -10.37 -8.80
CA VAL A 200 -0.43 -8.96 -8.87
C VAL A 200 -1.00 -8.54 -7.51
N LEU A 201 -0.37 -7.53 -6.91
CA LEU A 201 -0.79 -6.95 -5.63
C LEU A 201 -0.91 -5.43 -5.77
N PRO A 202 -1.90 -4.80 -5.12
CA PRO A 202 -2.04 -3.34 -5.10
C PRO A 202 -1.09 -2.74 -4.06
N VAL A 203 0.16 -2.60 -4.44
CA VAL A 203 1.25 -2.06 -3.61
C VAL A 203 1.66 -0.68 -4.07
N SER A 204 2.28 0.10 -3.19
CA SER A 204 2.83 1.41 -3.54
C SER A 204 4.20 1.24 -4.19
N THR A 205 4.36 1.80 -5.39
CA THR A 205 5.60 1.79 -6.18
C THR A 205 5.72 3.05 -7.02
N LEU A 206 6.91 3.30 -7.58
CA LEU A 206 7.19 4.47 -8.41
C LEU A 206 6.60 4.30 -9.81
N LEU A 207 5.79 5.28 -10.24
CA LEU A 207 5.32 5.39 -11.63
C LEU A 207 6.35 6.10 -12.50
N GLU A 208 6.54 5.60 -13.72
CA GLU A 208 7.42 6.15 -14.76
C GLU A 208 6.71 6.31 -16.11
N GLY A 209 5.45 6.68 -16.08
CA GLY A 209 4.59 6.90 -17.24
C GLY A 209 3.26 6.16 -17.19
N GLU A 210 3.16 5.11 -16.38
CA GLU A 210 1.93 4.34 -16.22
C GLU A 210 0.80 5.21 -15.67
N PHE A 211 -0.43 4.95 -16.10
CA PHE A 211 -1.62 5.75 -15.78
C PHE A 211 -1.46 7.25 -16.12
N GLY A 212 -0.57 7.59 -17.08
CA GLY A 212 -0.25 8.97 -17.43
C GLY A 212 0.49 9.75 -16.33
N GLN A 213 1.05 9.08 -15.33
CA GLN A 213 1.73 9.71 -14.21
C GLN A 213 3.22 9.35 -14.20
N ASN A 214 4.05 10.27 -13.68
CA ASN A 214 5.49 10.08 -13.59
C ASN A 214 6.02 10.64 -12.27
N GLY A 215 7.02 9.98 -11.69
CA GLY A 215 7.75 10.46 -10.51
C GLY A 215 6.94 10.42 -9.20
N VAL A 216 5.91 9.57 -9.11
CA VAL A 216 5.08 9.46 -7.91
C VAL A 216 5.05 8.03 -7.39
N TYR A 217 5.22 7.87 -6.07
CA TYR A 217 4.92 6.63 -5.35
C TYR A 217 3.45 6.61 -4.99
N ILE A 218 2.73 5.56 -5.42
CA ILE A 218 1.28 5.45 -5.28
C ILE A 218 0.84 3.99 -5.38
N GLY A 219 -0.27 3.63 -4.76
CA GLY A 219 -0.82 2.28 -4.80
C GLY A 219 -1.39 1.92 -6.17
N VAL A 220 -0.81 0.89 -6.82
CA VAL A 220 -1.21 0.40 -8.15
C VAL A 220 -1.05 -1.12 -8.26
N PRO A 221 -1.80 -1.79 -9.16
CA PRO A 221 -1.63 -3.21 -9.43
C PRO A 221 -0.23 -3.51 -9.95
N THR A 222 0.55 -4.25 -9.18
CA THR A 222 1.97 -4.51 -9.49
C THR A 222 2.30 -5.98 -9.34
N VAL A 223 3.04 -6.53 -10.28
CA VAL A 223 3.61 -7.88 -10.20
C VAL A 223 4.73 -7.91 -9.18
N VAL A 224 4.55 -8.68 -8.13
CA VAL A 224 5.51 -8.85 -7.03
C VAL A 224 6.07 -10.25 -7.03
N ASN A 225 7.40 -10.35 -7.07
CA ASN A 225 8.15 -11.61 -7.03
C ASN A 225 9.44 -11.43 -6.19
N ARG A 226 10.40 -12.37 -6.30
CA ARG A 226 11.67 -12.34 -5.58
C ARG A 226 12.52 -11.10 -5.87
N GLN A 227 12.36 -10.48 -7.03
CA GLN A 227 13.09 -9.27 -7.40
C GLN A 227 12.43 -7.99 -6.88
N GLY A 228 11.23 -8.11 -6.30
CA GLY A 228 10.44 -7.01 -5.77
C GLY A 228 9.23 -6.65 -6.62
N ALA A 229 8.93 -5.37 -6.75
CA ALA A 229 7.84 -4.80 -7.55
C ALA A 229 8.30 -4.63 -9.01
N VAL A 230 8.22 -5.69 -9.81
CA VAL A 230 8.94 -5.79 -11.10
C VAL A 230 8.20 -5.21 -12.29
N ARG A 231 6.87 -5.09 -12.23
CA ARG A 231 6.07 -4.58 -13.35
C ARG A 231 4.70 -4.12 -12.89
N ILE A 232 4.35 -2.91 -13.23
CA ILE A 232 3.02 -2.36 -13.03
C ILE A 232 2.09 -2.91 -14.12
N ILE A 233 0.86 -3.25 -13.74
CA ILE A 233 -0.21 -3.59 -14.69
C ILE A 233 -0.98 -2.30 -14.98
N ASP A 234 -0.68 -1.71 -16.12
CA ASP A 234 -1.30 -0.44 -16.57
C ASP A 234 -2.71 -0.74 -17.11
N LEU A 235 -3.69 -0.68 -16.20
CA LEU A 235 -5.09 -0.94 -16.50
C LEU A 235 -5.71 0.25 -17.22
N GLN A 236 -6.65 -0.01 -18.13
CA GLN A 236 -7.51 1.04 -18.68
C GLN A 236 -8.54 1.44 -17.62
N LEU A 237 -8.41 2.67 -17.14
CA LEU A 237 -9.34 3.29 -16.20
C LEU A 237 -10.51 3.94 -16.97
N SER A 238 -11.68 4.05 -16.34
CA SER A 238 -12.74 4.92 -16.85
C SER A 238 -12.31 6.40 -16.75
N ASP A 239 -13.02 7.30 -17.43
CA ASP A 239 -12.70 8.74 -17.42
C ASP A 239 -12.75 9.31 -16.00
N ASP A 240 -13.76 8.95 -15.17
CA ASP A 240 -13.86 9.36 -13.76
C ASP A 240 -12.70 8.80 -12.92
N GLU A 241 -12.38 7.52 -13.07
CA GLU A 241 -11.26 6.90 -12.36
C GLU A 241 -9.92 7.54 -12.73
N THR A 242 -9.73 7.86 -14.02
CA THR A 242 -8.53 8.55 -14.53
C THR A 242 -8.38 9.94 -13.90
N GLU A 243 -9.45 10.74 -13.87
CA GLU A 243 -9.42 12.07 -13.25
C GLU A 243 -9.16 12.00 -11.75
N ARG A 244 -9.81 11.07 -11.05
CA ARG A 244 -9.60 10.86 -9.61
C ARG A 244 -8.19 10.38 -9.32
N PHE A 245 -7.62 9.49 -10.15
CA PHE A 245 -6.26 9.01 -10.01
C PHE A 245 -5.25 10.13 -10.22
N ALA A 246 -5.44 10.97 -11.22
CA ALA A 246 -4.58 12.14 -11.46
C ALA A 246 -4.60 13.09 -10.25
N ARG A 247 -5.78 13.38 -9.66
CA ARG A 247 -5.88 14.20 -8.43
C ARG A 247 -5.15 13.57 -7.24
N SER A 248 -5.28 12.25 -7.06
CA SER A 248 -4.58 11.50 -6.01
C SER A 248 -3.06 11.54 -6.18
N ALA A 249 -2.58 11.38 -7.42
CA ALA A 249 -1.17 11.48 -7.76
C ALA A 249 -0.60 12.88 -7.49
N GLU A 250 -1.30 13.94 -7.89
CA GLU A 250 -0.86 15.33 -7.65
C GLU A 250 -0.80 15.66 -6.15
N LEU A 251 -1.74 15.16 -5.36
CA LEU A 251 -1.70 15.29 -3.90
C LEU A 251 -0.41 14.68 -3.34
N LEU A 252 -0.09 13.44 -3.73
CA LEU A 252 1.13 12.75 -3.29
C LEU A 252 2.40 13.45 -3.75
N LYS A 253 2.47 13.91 -5.00
CA LYS A 253 3.60 14.70 -5.50
C LYS A 253 3.84 15.96 -4.66
N SER A 254 2.76 16.60 -4.17
CA SER A 254 2.89 17.77 -3.30
C SER A 254 3.58 17.46 -1.97
N TYR A 255 3.36 16.26 -1.41
CA TYR A 255 4.02 15.79 -0.20
C TYR A 255 5.44 15.27 -0.46
N GLN A 256 5.67 14.60 -1.60
CA GLN A 256 6.98 14.06 -1.96
C GLN A 256 8.03 15.15 -2.19
N ARG A 257 7.62 16.37 -2.58
CA ARG A 257 8.53 17.53 -2.66
C ARG A 257 9.28 17.79 -1.36
N LYS A 258 8.67 17.53 -0.20
CA LYS A 258 9.37 17.65 1.10
C LYS A 258 10.49 16.63 1.27
N VAL A 259 10.33 15.45 0.70
CA VAL A 259 11.40 14.44 0.68
C VAL A 259 12.57 14.95 -0.15
N ASP A 260 12.29 15.52 -1.33
CA ASP A 260 13.31 16.07 -2.22
C ASP A 260 14.09 17.23 -1.57
N GLU A 261 13.39 18.13 -0.87
CA GLU A 261 14.00 19.21 -0.09
C GLU A 261 14.94 18.70 1.02
N MET A 262 14.67 17.52 1.57
CA MET A 262 15.50 16.92 2.63
C MET A 262 16.72 16.17 2.07
N VAL A 263 16.64 15.68 0.84
CA VAL A 263 17.73 14.93 0.18
C VAL A 263 18.71 15.86 -0.53
N GLY A 264 18.15 16.95 -1.14
CA GLY A 264 18.83 17.96 -1.94
C GLY A 264 19.84 18.76 -1.31
#